data_caa1603ff7a7df8f72fd8196b38ade1a
#
_entry.id   caa1603ff7a7df8f72fd8196b38ade1a
#
_cell.length_a   1.000
_cell.length_b   1.000
_cell.length_c   1.000
_cell.angle_alpha   90.00
_cell.angle_beta   90.00
_cell.angle_gamma   90.00
#
_symmetry.space_group_name_H-M   'P 1'
#
loop_
_entity.id
_entity.type
_entity.pdbx_description
1 polymer ?
#
loop_
_entity_poly.entity_id
_entity_poly.type
_entity_poly.pdbx_seq_one_letter_code
_entity_poly.pdbx_strand_id
1 'polypeptide(L)'
;MLSMAFLLIMSLVAGVLTGIIGMASLTLYPVLLTIGVPPISANATITVATVSAGVGTVTSSLKELKYHWKIAGLVALLSTIGSTIGALILIHSSNAGFKRIVPLFILLAGILLLWPNHAKTSSRRQQTHLVTVISWTSVMFIGLYNGYFGAASGLLMIAVLSRVVGGKYVTYNAIRNFASFINNIVSAIIFICLLPIY
;
A
#
# COMPACT_ATOMS: atom_id res chain seq x y z
N MET A 1 17.68 3.30 25.11
CA MET A 1 16.98 4.60 25.02
C MET A 1 17.17 5.27 23.65
N LEU A 2 18.37 5.31 23.08
CA LEU A 2 18.61 5.92 21.76
C LEU A 2 17.82 5.23 20.62
N SER A 3 17.73 3.89 20.65
CA SER A 3 16.99 3.10 19.66
C SER A 3 15.46 3.36 19.72
N MET A 4 14.91 3.62 20.89
CA MET A 4 13.49 3.88 21.06
C MET A 4 13.10 5.27 20.56
N ALA A 5 13.91 6.30 20.84
CA ALA A 5 13.71 7.64 20.30
C ALA A 5 13.83 7.65 18.76
N PHE A 6 14.80 6.92 18.23
CA PHE A 6 14.96 6.77 16.78
C PHE A 6 13.75 6.08 16.13
N LEU A 7 13.22 5.01 16.73
CA LEU A 7 12.02 4.33 16.26
C LEU A 7 10.80 5.26 16.27
N LEU A 8 10.61 6.07 17.31
CA LEU A 8 9.51 7.01 17.40
C LEU A 8 9.59 8.06 16.28
N ILE A 9 10.76 8.65 16.06
CA ILE A 9 10.97 9.64 14.99
C ILE A 9 10.69 9.01 13.61
N MET A 10 11.25 7.84 13.34
CA MET A 10 11.07 7.15 12.07
C MET A 10 9.62 6.70 11.84
N SER A 11 8.91 6.32 12.91
CA SER A 11 7.48 5.98 12.83
C SER A 11 6.62 7.20 12.52
N LEU A 12 6.95 8.36 13.08
CA LEU A 12 6.26 9.62 12.78
C LEU A 12 6.47 10.02 11.31
N VAL A 13 7.70 9.97 10.83
CA VAL A 13 8.05 10.23 9.42
C VAL A 13 7.30 9.25 8.51
N ALA A 14 7.30 7.97 8.85
CA ALA A 14 6.59 6.95 8.07
C ALA A 14 5.07 7.19 8.05
N GLY A 15 4.48 7.63 9.16
CA GLY A 15 3.07 8.00 9.25
C GLY A 15 2.70 9.13 8.28
N VAL A 16 3.51 10.19 8.23
CA VAL A 16 3.34 11.31 7.29
C VAL A 16 3.46 10.83 5.85
N LEU A 17 4.51 10.06 5.54
CA LEU A 17 4.72 9.51 4.19
C LEU A 17 3.60 8.56 3.77
N THR A 18 2.98 7.85 4.71
CA THR A 18 1.80 7.01 4.43
C THR A 18 0.63 7.85 3.92
N GLY A 19 0.35 8.98 4.56
CA GLY A 19 -0.75 9.87 4.15
C GLY A 19 -0.55 10.49 2.77
N ILE A 20 0.67 10.93 2.49
CA ILE A 20 1.00 11.64 1.23
C ILE A 20 1.10 10.66 0.06
N ILE A 21 1.91 9.61 0.18
CA ILE A 21 2.29 8.74 -0.94
C ILE A 21 2.17 7.24 -0.65
N GLY A 22 1.86 6.82 0.59
CA GLY A 22 1.72 5.40 0.94
C GLY A 22 3.04 4.64 1.02
N MET A 23 4.09 5.22 1.58
CA MET A 23 5.45 4.66 1.60
C MET A 23 5.95 4.26 3.00
N ALA A 24 5.08 3.91 3.94
CA ALA A 24 5.48 3.52 5.30
C ALA A 24 6.52 2.40 5.33
N SER A 25 6.29 1.35 4.55
CA SER A 25 7.15 0.16 4.55
C SER A 25 8.58 0.45 4.09
N LEU A 26 8.78 1.34 3.12
CA LEU A 26 10.13 1.71 2.66
C LEU A 26 10.96 2.38 3.76
N THR A 27 10.31 3.09 4.67
CA THR A 27 10.97 3.81 5.76
C THR A 27 11.18 2.90 6.97
N LEU A 28 10.14 2.19 7.40
CA LEU A 28 10.19 1.40 8.66
C LEU A 28 10.84 0.03 8.50
N TYR A 29 10.75 -0.60 7.32
CA TYR A 29 11.27 -1.94 7.14
C TYR A 29 12.78 -2.04 7.38
N PRO A 30 13.66 -1.19 6.81
CA PRO A 30 15.07 -1.20 7.13
C PRO A 30 15.34 -0.94 8.62
N VAL A 31 14.59 -0.03 9.24
CA VAL A 31 14.75 0.31 10.66
C VAL A 31 14.46 -0.88 11.56
N LEU A 32 13.39 -1.62 11.32
CA LEU A 32 13.06 -2.82 12.10
C LEU A 32 14.08 -3.94 11.91
N LEU A 33 14.65 -4.08 10.71
CA LEU A 33 15.71 -5.05 10.46
C LEU A 33 17.00 -4.71 11.24
N THR A 34 17.35 -3.42 11.37
CA THR A 34 18.56 -3.01 12.12
C THR A 34 18.47 -3.30 13.61
N ILE A 35 17.28 -3.36 14.17
CA ILE A 35 17.03 -3.74 15.57
C ILE A 35 16.81 -5.24 15.77
N GLY A 36 16.97 -6.05 14.71
CA GLY A 36 16.97 -7.51 14.77
C GLY A 36 15.61 -8.16 14.62
N VAL A 37 14.56 -7.42 14.21
CA VAL A 37 13.24 -8.02 13.95
C VAL A 37 13.31 -8.88 12.69
N PRO A 38 12.78 -10.14 12.72
CA PRO A 38 12.75 -11.01 11.54
C PRO A 38 12.02 -10.36 10.36
N PRO A 39 12.45 -10.58 9.11
CA PRO A 39 11.94 -9.89 7.94
C PRO A 39 10.42 -9.96 7.76
N ILE A 40 9.81 -11.14 7.91
CA ILE A 40 8.36 -11.32 7.78
C ILE A 40 7.63 -10.61 8.92
N SER A 41 8.08 -10.77 10.16
CA SER A 41 7.50 -10.09 11.32
C SER A 41 7.65 -8.58 11.23
N ALA A 42 8.76 -8.05 10.71
CA ALA A 42 8.93 -6.62 10.47
C ALA A 42 7.86 -6.10 9.51
N ASN A 43 7.63 -6.80 8.39
CA ASN A 43 6.59 -6.42 7.42
C ASN A 43 5.18 -6.50 8.03
N ALA A 44 4.89 -7.56 8.78
CA ALA A 44 3.61 -7.73 9.47
C ALA A 44 3.37 -6.62 10.51
N THR A 45 4.39 -6.29 11.32
CA THR A 45 4.34 -5.22 12.32
C THR A 45 4.05 -3.86 11.66
N ILE A 46 4.70 -3.55 10.54
CA ILE A 46 4.45 -2.31 9.80
C ILE A 46 3.00 -2.27 9.29
N THR A 47 2.48 -3.37 8.78
CA THR A 47 1.10 -3.44 8.29
C THR A 47 0.11 -3.16 9.42
N VAL A 48 0.31 -3.74 10.60
CA VAL A 48 -0.50 -3.46 11.80
C VAL A 48 -0.39 -1.99 12.21
N ALA A 49 0.82 -1.44 12.28
CA ALA A 49 1.06 -0.05 12.63
C ALA A 49 0.39 0.93 11.64
N THR A 50 0.37 0.61 10.34
CA THR A 50 -0.24 1.46 9.33
C THR A 50 -1.77 1.52 9.39
N VAL A 51 -2.43 0.62 10.12
CA VAL A 51 -3.88 0.73 10.39
C VAL A 51 -4.18 2.01 11.16
N SER A 52 -3.41 2.34 12.19
CA SER A 52 -3.60 3.57 12.96
C SER A 52 -3.37 4.83 12.10
N ALA A 53 -2.32 4.84 11.26
CA ALA A 53 -2.10 5.91 10.30
C ALA A 53 -3.24 6.01 9.27
N GLY A 54 -3.84 4.88 8.90
CA GLY A 54 -4.99 4.77 8.01
C GLY A 54 -6.21 5.53 8.52
N VAL A 55 -6.48 5.49 9.82
CA VAL A 55 -7.58 6.29 10.43
C VAL A 55 -7.38 7.77 10.13
N GLY A 56 -6.18 8.31 10.36
CA GLY A 56 -5.86 9.71 10.08
C GLY A 56 -5.98 10.06 8.60
N THR A 57 -5.49 9.20 7.70
CA THR A 57 -5.52 9.45 6.26
C THR A 57 -6.93 9.37 5.68
N VAL A 58 -7.77 8.47 6.17
CA VAL A 58 -9.19 8.38 5.75
C VAL A 58 -9.98 9.56 6.26
N THR A 59 -9.84 9.92 7.54
CA THR A 59 -10.56 11.07 8.12
C THR A 59 -10.23 12.37 7.40
N SER A 60 -8.97 12.59 7.05
CA SER A 60 -8.54 13.76 6.27
C SER A 60 -9.06 13.76 4.83
N SER A 61 -9.43 12.58 4.29
CA SER A 61 -9.86 12.39 2.90
C SER A 61 -11.39 12.27 2.73
N LEU A 62 -12.17 12.40 3.81
CA LEU A 62 -13.64 12.19 3.77
C LEU A 62 -14.37 13.15 2.82
N LYS A 63 -13.88 14.40 2.71
CA LYS A 63 -14.50 15.40 1.82
C LYS A 63 -14.43 14.97 0.36
N GLU A 64 -13.29 14.44 -0.05
CA GLU A 64 -13.03 13.99 -1.41
C GLU A 64 -13.74 12.67 -1.72
N LEU A 65 -13.89 11.80 -0.72
CA LEU A 65 -14.60 10.53 -0.85
C LEU A 65 -16.11 10.70 -1.03
N LYS A 66 -16.71 11.79 -0.53
CA LYS A 66 -18.17 12.00 -0.47
C LYS A 66 -18.90 11.65 -1.77
N TYR A 67 -18.32 11.95 -2.93
CA TYR A 67 -18.93 11.70 -4.24
C TYR A 67 -18.37 10.47 -4.96
N HIS A 68 -17.45 9.73 -4.33
CA HIS A 68 -16.69 8.64 -4.98
C HIS A 68 -16.78 7.30 -4.25
N TRP A 69 -17.72 7.14 -3.29
CA TRP A 69 -17.83 5.94 -2.46
C TRP A 69 -18.01 4.64 -3.24
N LYS A 70 -18.74 4.66 -4.37
CA LYS A 70 -18.92 3.47 -5.21
C LYS A 70 -17.61 2.98 -5.80
N ILE A 71 -16.80 3.90 -6.33
CA ILE A 71 -15.48 3.57 -6.89
C ILE A 71 -14.53 3.17 -5.77
N ALA A 72 -14.52 3.91 -4.66
CA ALA A 72 -13.68 3.61 -3.51
C ALA A 72 -14.00 2.21 -2.93
N GLY A 73 -15.27 1.84 -2.83
CA GLY A 73 -15.70 0.52 -2.39
C GLY A 73 -15.27 -0.59 -3.34
N LEU A 74 -15.38 -0.38 -4.66
CA LEU A 74 -14.93 -1.36 -5.66
C LEU A 74 -13.41 -1.55 -5.63
N VAL A 75 -12.64 -0.46 -5.56
CA VAL A 75 -11.18 -0.51 -5.42
C VAL A 75 -10.79 -1.21 -4.13
N ALA A 76 -11.42 -0.88 -3.01
CA ALA A 76 -11.20 -1.53 -1.74
C ALA A 76 -11.48 -3.03 -1.80
N LEU A 77 -12.61 -3.44 -2.38
CA LEU A 77 -12.99 -4.85 -2.51
C LEU A 77 -11.95 -5.64 -3.32
N LEU A 78 -11.64 -5.19 -4.54
CA LEU A 78 -10.71 -5.88 -5.43
C LEU A 78 -9.29 -5.94 -4.85
N SER A 79 -8.82 -4.83 -4.29
CA SER A 79 -7.49 -4.80 -3.69
C SER A 79 -7.42 -5.58 -2.38
N THR A 80 -8.50 -5.68 -1.61
CA THR A 80 -8.56 -6.52 -0.39
C THR A 80 -8.51 -8.01 -0.73
N ILE A 81 -9.20 -8.45 -1.78
CA ILE A 81 -9.09 -9.83 -2.27
C ILE A 81 -7.62 -10.15 -2.61
N GLY A 82 -6.99 -9.28 -3.39
CA GLY A 82 -5.57 -9.43 -3.71
C GLY A 82 -4.69 -9.44 -2.45
N SER A 83 -4.90 -8.49 -1.54
CA SER A 83 -4.12 -8.32 -0.31
C SER A 83 -4.24 -9.54 0.62
N THR A 84 -5.42 -10.12 0.72
CA THR A 84 -5.63 -11.38 1.48
C THR A 84 -4.79 -12.52 0.91
N ILE A 85 -4.79 -12.70 -0.40
CA ILE A 85 -3.96 -13.71 -1.08
C ILE A 85 -2.48 -13.42 -0.82
N GLY A 86 -2.04 -12.16 -0.97
CA GLY A 86 -0.65 -11.75 -0.71
C GLY A 86 -0.22 -12.00 0.74
N ALA A 87 -1.06 -11.69 1.72
CA ALA A 87 -0.80 -11.94 3.14
C ALA A 87 -0.67 -13.45 3.42
N LEU A 88 -1.53 -14.28 2.85
CA LEU A 88 -1.44 -15.73 2.99
C LEU A 88 -0.16 -16.29 2.37
N ILE A 89 0.26 -15.80 1.21
CA ILE A 89 1.54 -16.18 0.59
C ILE A 89 2.71 -15.77 1.50
N LEU A 90 2.66 -14.58 2.11
CA LEU A 90 3.71 -14.11 3.02
C LEU A 90 3.86 -15.04 4.23
N ILE A 91 2.78 -15.45 4.84
CA ILE A 91 2.79 -16.33 6.03
C ILE A 91 3.44 -17.69 5.72
N HIS A 92 3.25 -18.20 4.51
CA HIS A 92 3.86 -19.46 4.07
C HIS A 92 5.27 -19.30 3.51
N SER A 93 5.78 -18.06 3.44
CA SER A 93 7.13 -17.78 2.96
C SER A 93 8.18 -17.98 4.05
N SER A 94 9.39 -18.37 3.69
CA SER A 94 10.52 -18.38 4.61
C SER A 94 11.15 -16.98 4.75
N ASN A 95 11.67 -16.64 5.93
CA ASN A 95 12.40 -15.37 6.13
C ASN A 95 13.57 -15.20 5.15
N ALA A 96 14.28 -16.27 4.83
CA ALA A 96 15.38 -16.24 3.86
C ALA A 96 14.89 -15.95 2.44
N GLY A 97 13.79 -16.60 2.00
CA GLY A 97 13.15 -16.35 0.72
C GLY A 97 12.65 -14.93 0.60
N PHE A 98 11.91 -14.46 1.61
CA PHE A 98 11.37 -13.10 1.67
C PHE A 98 12.50 -12.06 1.59
N LYS A 99 13.56 -12.20 2.42
CA LYS A 99 14.72 -11.31 2.42
C LYS A 99 15.41 -11.20 1.04
N ARG A 100 15.42 -12.29 0.27
CA ARG A 100 16.03 -12.32 -1.07
C ARG A 100 15.16 -11.61 -2.12
N ILE A 101 13.84 -11.68 -1.99
CA ILE A 101 12.88 -11.10 -2.94
C ILE A 101 12.63 -9.60 -2.69
N VAL A 102 12.70 -9.15 -1.44
CA VAL A 102 12.45 -7.75 -1.05
C VAL A 102 13.27 -6.72 -1.84
N PRO A 103 14.61 -6.88 -2.02
CA PRO A 103 15.39 -5.91 -2.80
C PRO A 103 14.91 -5.79 -4.25
N LEU A 104 14.47 -6.92 -4.86
CA LEU A 104 13.92 -6.94 -6.21
C LEU A 104 12.63 -6.11 -6.30
N PHE A 105 11.75 -6.23 -5.31
CA PHE A 105 10.52 -5.43 -5.24
C PHE A 105 10.80 -3.94 -5.01
N ILE A 106 11.77 -3.61 -4.17
CA ILE A 106 12.19 -2.22 -3.95
C ILE A 106 12.77 -1.62 -5.25
N LEU A 107 13.62 -2.39 -5.94
CA LEU A 107 14.18 -1.97 -7.23
C LEU A 107 13.08 -1.75 -8.27
N LEU A 108 12.16 -2.70 -8.40
CA LEU A 108 11.02 -2.60 -9.31
C LEU A 108 10.14 -1.39 -8.99
N ALA A 109 9.83 -1.17 -7.72
CA ALA A 109 9.06 0.00 -7.28
C ALA A 109 9.81 1.31 -7.60
N GLY A 110 11.13 1.35 -7.40
CA GLY A 110 11.97 2.48 -7.75
C GLY A 110 11.98 2.77 -9.26
N ILE A 111 12.12 1.73 -10.09
CA ILE A 111 12.07 1.86 -11.56
C ILE A 111 10.69 2.39 -11.99
N LEU A 112 9.61 1.85 -11.43
CA LEU A 112 8.25 2.29 -11.75
C LEU A 112 7.98 3.74 -11.31
N LEU A 113 8.61 4.18 -10.23
CA LEU A 113 8.54 5.56 -9.74
C LEU A 113 9.28 6.52 -10.66
N LEU A 114 10.46 6.13 -11.15
CA LEU A 114 11.28 6.92 -12.06
C LEU A 114 10.76 6.91 -13.50
N TRP A 115 9.89 5.93 -13.83
CA TRP A 115 9.28 5.87 -15.14
C TRP A 115 8.41 7.10 -15.38
N PRO A 116 8.72 7.94 -16.37
CA PRO A 116 7.99 9.18 -16.58
C PRO A 116 6.51 8.87 -16.84
N ASN A 117 5.70 9.07 -15.81
CA ASN A 117 4.26 9.00 -15.94
C ASN A 117 3.82 10.25 -16.71
N HIS A 118 3.88 10.19 -18.02
CA HIS A 118 3.14 11.10 -18.88
C HIS A 118 1.63 10.78 -18.75
N ALA A 119 1.11 10.90 -17.53
CA ALA A 119 -0.30 11.09 -17.33
C ALA A 119 -0.63 12.47 -17.95
N LYS A 120 -0.60 12.54 -19.29
CA LYS A 120 -1.34 13.57 -20.01
C LYS A 120 -2.72 13.51 -19.37
N THR A 121 -3.16 14.63 -18.84
CA THR A 121 -4.55 14.92 -18.48
C THR A 121 -5.39 14.63 -19.73
N SER A 122 -5.55 13.34 -20.00
CA SER A 122 -6.24 12.88 -21.18
C SER A 122 -7.70 13.02 -20.85
N SER A 123 -8.26 14.11 -21.36
CA SER A 123 -9.67 14.23 -21.73
C SER A 123 -10.26 12.84 -21.83
N ARG A 124 -11.41 12.63 -21.22
CA ARG A 124 -12.28 11.43 -21.19
C ARG A 124 -12.35 10.75 -22.57
N ARG A 125 -11.21 10.21 -23.03
CA ARG A 125 -11.13 9.44 -24.26
C ARG A 125 -11.78 8.12 -23.94
N GLN A 126 -12.76 7.76 -24.73
CA GLN A 126 -13.48 6.49 -24.74
C GLN A 126 -12.49 5.34 -24.42
N GLN A 127 -12.45 4.93 -23.15
CA GLN A 127 -11.55 3.86 -22.72
C GLN A 127 -12.04 2.58 -23.36
N THR A 128 -11.23 1.99 -24.20
CA THR A 128 -11.50 0.68 -24.79
C THR A 128 -11.76 -0.31 -23.67
N HIS A 129 -12.73 -1.19 -23.82
CA HIS A 129 -13.13 -2.19 -22.82
C HIS A 129 -11.90 -2.95 -22.24
N LEU A 130 -10.91 -3.21 -23.10
CA LEU A 130 -9.64 -3.85 -22.75
C LEU A 130 -8.83 -3.04 -21.72
N VAL A 131 -8.73 -1.71 -21.89
CA VAL A 131 -7.99 -0.84 -20.94
C VAL A 131 -8.69 -0.81 -19.59
N THR A 132 -10.01 -0.85 -19.57
CA THR A 132 -10.78 -0.92 -18.33
C THR A 132 -10.53 -2.23 -17.59
N VAL A 133 -10.60 -3.37 -18.27
CA VAL A 133 -10.33 -4.69 -17.68
C VAL A 133 -8.90 -4.77 -17.13
N ILE A 134 -7.90 -4.35 -17.90
CA ILE A 134 -6.50 -4.33 -17.46
C ILE A 134 -6.32 -3.46 -16.22
N SER A 135 -7.00 -2.32 -16.15
CA SER A 135 -6.88 -1.43 -14.99
C SER A 135 -7.47 -2.05 -13.72
N TRP A 136 -8.62 -2.71 -13.79
CA TRP A 136 -9.24 -3.37 -12.65
C TRP A 136 -8.48 -4.61 -12.20
N THR A 137 -7.93 -5.39 -13.13
CA THR A 137 -7.02 -6.50 -12.78
C THR A 137 -5.74 -5.98 -12.13
N SER A 138 -5.19 -4.86 -12.59
CA SER A 138 -4.03 -4.22 -11.96
C SER A 138 -4.30 -3.81 -10.51
N VAL A 139 -5.50 -3.32 -10.18
CA VAL A 139 -5.90 -3.01 -8.79
C VAL A 139 -5.79 -4.25 -7.89
N MET A 140 -6.26 -5.40 -8.37
CA MET A 140 -6.17 -6.66 -7.63
C MET A 140 -4.72 -7.13 -7.45
N PHE A 141 -3.88 -7.03 -8.49
CA PHE A 141 -2.45 -7.37 -8.40
C PHE A 141 -1.68 -6.41 -7.47
N ILE A 142 -2.00 -5.12 -7.47
CA ILE A 142 -1.43 -4.17 -6.52
C ILE A 142 -1.86 -4.51 -5.09
N GLY A 143 -3.11 -4.94 -4.91
CA GLY A 143 -3.58 -5.47 -3.63
C GLY A 143 -2.75 -6.69 -3.18
N LEU A 144 -2.53 -7.68 -4.05
CA LEU A 144 -1.70 -8.85 -3.76
C LEU A 144 -0.28 -8.44 -3.36
N TYR A 145 0.32 -7.53 -4.11
CA TYR A 145 1.63 -6.98 -3.77
C TYR A 145 1.61 -6.25 -2.41
N ASN A 146 0.53 -5.50 -2.13
CA ASN A 146 0.37 -4.81 -0.84
C ASN A 146 0.30 -5.79 0.34
N GLY A 147 -0.43 -6.89 0.21
CA GLY A 147 -0.53 -7.92 1.24
C GLY A 147 0.76 -8.71 1.45
N TYR A 148 1.56 -8.89 0.39
CA TYR A 148 2.83 -9.62 0.47
C TYR A 148 3.96 -8.75 1.04
N PHE A 149 4.14 -7.53 0.54
CA PHE A 149 5.24 -6.63 0.97
C PHE A 149 4.82 -5.18 1.19
N GLY A 150 3.97 -4.64 0.34
CA GLY A 150 3.36 -3.32 0.47
C GLY A 150 4.26 -2.11 0.21
N ALA A 151 5.56 -2.27 0.03
CA ALA A 151 6.44 -1.14 -0.22
C ALA A 151 6.08 -0.42 -1.53
N ALA A 152 5.81 0.89 -1.46
CA ALA A 152 5.39 1.73 -2.59
C ALA A 152 4.07 1.29 -3.28
N SER A 153 3.30 0.35 -2.72
CA SER A 153 2.00 -0.08 -3.26
C SER A 153 1.04 1.09 -3.44
N GLY A 154 1.12 2.08 -2.54
CA GLY A 154 0.33 3.31 -2.62
C GLY A 154 0.62 4.11 -3.90
N LEU A 155 1.87 4.20 -4.33
CA LEU A 155 2.25 4.88 -5.58
C LEU A 155 1.74 4.13 -6.81
N LEU A 156 1.87 2.79 -6.82
CA LEU A 156 1.34 1.96 -7.90
C LEU A 156 -0.19 2.13 -8.01
N MET A 157 -0.88 2.15 -6.88
CA MET A 157 -2.32 2.37 -6.84
C MET A 157 -2.69 3.76 -7.37
N ILE A 158 -1.97 4.81 -6.98
CA ILE A 158 -2.14 6.17 -7.51
C ILE A 158 -1.97 6.19 -9.03
N ALA A 159 -0.94 5.53 -9.56
CA ALA A 159 -0.67 5.47 -10.99
C ALA A 159 -1.81 4.81 -11.78
N VAL A 160 -2.41 3.74 -11.26
CA VAL A 160 -3.56 3.08 -11.89
C VAL A 160 -4.82 3.93 -11.72
N LEU A 161 -5.11 4.43 -10.52
CA LEU A 161 -6.31 5.21 -10.25
C LEU A 161 -6.34 6.53 -11.01
N SER A 162 -5.19 7.15 -11.26
CA SER A 162 -5.11 8.36 -12.10
C SER A 162 -5.63 8.13 -13.53
N ARG A 163 -5.52 6.90 -14.04
CA ARG A 163 -6.03 6.49 -15.36
C ARG A 163 -7.50 6.08 -15.32
N VAL A 164 -7.92 5.40 -14.26
CA VAL A 164 -9.30 4.84 -14.12
C VAL A 164 -10.29 5.90 -13.70
N VAL A 165 -9.94 6.69 -12.69
CA VAL A 165 -10.82 7.71 -12.09
C VAL A 165 -10.66 9.04 -12.80
N GLY A 166 -9.43 9.37 -13.18
CA GLY A 166 -9.08 10.69 -13.73
C GLY A 166 -9.26 11.81 -12.69
N GLY A 167 -9.20 13.05 -13.14
CA GLY A 167 -9.44 14.20 -12.28
C GLY A 167 -8.22 14.63 -11.46
N LYS A 168 -8.47 15.16 -10.25
CA LYS A 168 -7.42 15.73 -9.39
C LYS A 168 -6.73 14.65 -8.57
N TYR A 169 -5.43 14.86 -8.29
CA TYR A 169 -4.63 13.99 -7.41
C TYR A 169 -5.33 13.69 -6.08
N VAL A 170 -5.94 14.70 -5.47
CA VAL A 170 -6.58 14.59 -4.17
C VAL A 170 -7.71 13.54 -4.18
N THR A 171 -8.47 13.45 -5.28
CA THR A 171 -9.58 12.50 -5.41
C THR A 171 -9.08 11.05 -5.45
N TYR A 172 -8.16 10.73 -6.34
CA TYR A 172 -7.69 9.33 -6.44
C TYR A 172 -6.75 8.95 -5.29
N ASN A 173 -6.08 9.92 -4.65
CA ASN A 173 -5.37 9.68 -3.40
C ASN A 173 -6.33 9.37 -2.24
N ALA A 174 -7.48 10.04 -2.16
CA ALA A 174 -8.51 9.73 -1.18
C ALA A 174 -9.07 8.30 -1.35
N ILE A 175 -9.35 7.90 -2.60
CA ILE A 175 -9.78 6.53 -2.93
C ILE A 175 -8.72 5.52 -2.53
N ARG A 176 -7.44 5.78 -2.83
CA ARG A 176 -6.31 4.95 -2.44
C ARG A 176 -6.17 4.85 -0.92
N ASN A 177 -6.29 5.98 -0.18
CA ASN A 177 -6.22 5.98 1.28
C ASN A 177 -7.29 5.06 1.90
N PHE A 178 -8.52 5.16 1.42
CA PHE A 178 -9.61 4.31 1.88
C PHE A 178 -9.36 2.83 1.57
N ALA A 179 -9.00 2.51 0.33
CA ALA A 179 -8.73 1.12 -0.07
C ALA A 179 -7.55 0.52 0.72
N SER A 180 -6.46 1.28 0.89
CA SER A 180 -5.30 0.83 1.68
C SER A 180 -5.65 0.63 3.15
N PHE A 181 -6.49 1.46 3.74
CA PHE A 181 -6.96 1.30 5.12
C PHE A 181 -7.71 -0.01 5.30
N ILE A 182 -8.67 -0.32 4.43
CA ILE A 182 -9.42 -1.60 4.47
C ILE A 182 -8.49 -2.79 4.27
N ASN A 183 -7.59 -2.74 3.28
CA ASN A 183 -6.61 -3.79 3.02
C ASN A 183 -5.73 -4.06 4.24
N ASN A 184 -5.23 -2.98 4.87
CA ASN A 184 -4.34 -3.10 6.01
C ASN A 184 -5.07 -3.65 7.24
N ILE A 185 -6.36 -3.32 7.46
CA ILE A 185 -7.16 -3.93 8.52
C ILE A 185 -7.26 -5.44 8.30
N VAL A 186 -7.63 -5.88 7.11
CA VAL A 186 -7.80 -7.31 6.82
C VAL A 186 -6.46 -8.05 6.94
N SER A 187 -5.40 -7.51 6.36
CA SER A 187 -4.06 -8.10 6.47
C SER A 187 -3.53 -8.09 7.90
N ALA A 188 -3.79 -7.03 8.67
CA ALA A 188 -3.40 -6.94 10.07
C ALA A 188 -4.09 -8.00 10.93
N ILE A 189 -5.39 -8.24 10.73
CA ILE A 189 -6.12 -9.31 11.43
C ILE A 189 -5.46 -10.66 11.12
N ILE A 190 -5.16 -10.95 9.85
CA ILE A 190 -4.50 -12.19 9.43
C ILE A 190 -3.12 -12.32 10.10
N PHE A 191 -2.33 -11.26 10.10
CA PHE A 191 -0.97 -11.29 10.67
C PHE A 191 -0.98 -11.42 12.20
N ILE A 192 -1.87 -10.69 12.90
CA ILE A 192 -1.99 -10.79 14.37
C ILE A 192 -2.37 -12.20 14.80
N CYS A 193 -3.22 -12.88 14.01
CA CYS A 193 -3.65 -14.25 14.32
C CYS A 193 -2.56 -15.29 14.03
N LEU A 194 -1.65 -15.06 13.09
CA LEU A 194 -0.80 -16.11 12.52
C LEU A 194 0.72 -15.82 12.61
N LEU A 195 1.13 -14.61 12.98
CA LEU A 195 2.53 -14.21 13.04
C LEU A 195 2.87 -13.49 14.37
N PRO A 196 4.11 -13.59 14.86
CA PRO A 196 4.58 -12.76 15.96
C PRO A 196 4.70 -11.30 15.50
N ILE A 197 4.01 -10.40 16.22
CA ILE A 197 4.04 -8.94 16.03
C ILE A 197 4.91 -8.32 17.12
N TYR A 198 5.73 -7.31 16.78
CA TYR A 198 6.69 -6.64 17.67
C TYR A 198 6.30 -5.18 17.90
#